data_c13af82c8caa1de3e6e37ea970e73399
#
_entry.id   c13af82c8caa1de3e6e37ea970e73399
#
_cell.length_a   1.000
_cell.length_b   1.000
_cell.length_c   1.000
_cell.angle_alpha   90.00
_cell.angle_beta   90.00
_cell.angle_gamma   90.00
#
_symmetry.space_group_name_H-M   'P 1'
#
loop_
_entity.id
_entity.type
_entity.pdbx_description
1 polymer ?
#
loop_
_entity_poly.entity_id
_entity_poly.type
_entity_poly.pdbx_seq_one_letter_code
_entity_poly.pdbx_strand_id
1 'polypeptide(L)'
;MDTTGLRERAEAWRKADPDPETQAELANVLAKSDWADLADRFAQDLEFGTAGLRGVLGAGPNRMNRAVVRRTTAGLARYLKATVPDVTTRGVVVGRDARRLSKELAEDTAAVFIAEGIPAHVFPEPVPTPVTAFAVLHLNAAAAVMVTASHNPPEYNGYKVYWGNGAQIVPPQDVGIADAIAKVEPANEVPLLTPAQGRAKGLWRDLPEDVGHAYLRAILDLRLYRKGSDTLSLVYTAMHGVGGAWAALALKEAGFPRVTPVAEQQQPDGRFPTVRFPNPEEPGAMDLSIATAERVKADVVLANDPDADRLAVMARDASGKLRLLTGNEVGVLLGHYVLTQGTKRARPHVVTTIVSSTQLGEIARGLDAAYDEVLTGFKWIANRALERTAKEGTQFVFGYEEALGYTVGTATRDKDGVGAALVVADMASWCQARGTTVLGYLEEIQRRFGLHVGAQRNVTLPGAAGAQTIRAIMQAFRASPPANIGGTPVTAVRDYEKGEGGLPPSNVVAFVLEGGGRVTLRPSGTEPKIKYYFEHKETPAPGEPLPQARQRAEAKLAALIDAFLVLARDRGQPA
;
A
#
# COMPACT_ATOMS: atom_id res chain seq x y z
N MET A 1 -7.86 34.09 15.92
CA MET A 1 -8.17 33.50 14.59
C MET A 1 -8.78 34.59 13.74
N ASP A 2 -8.25 34.87 12.55
CA ASP A 2 -8.85 35.83 11.60
C ASP A 2 -10.07 35.21 10.92
N THR A 3 -11.24 35.44 11.53
CA THR A 3 -12.51 34.87 11.03
C THR A 3 -13.02 35.60 9.77
N THR A 4 -12.63 36.88 9.56
CA THR A 4 -13.03 37.65 8.38
C THR A 4 -12.32 37.14 7.13
N GLY A 5 -11.00 37.05 7.15
CA GLY A 5 -10.22 36.53 6.02
C GLY A 5 -10.51 35.04 5.73
N LEU A 6 -10.85 34.26 6.78
CA LEU A 6 -11.28 32.87 6.61
C LEU A 6 -12.63 32.78 5.89
N ARG A 7 -13.60 33.63 6.26
CA ARG A 7 -14.91 33.73 5.60
C ARG A 7 -14.76 34.12 4.13
N GLU A 8 -13.96 35.14 3.83
CA GLU A 8 -13.73 35.60 2.45
C GLU A 8 -13.13 34.48 1.58
N ARG A 9 -12.14 33.75 2.08
CA ARG A 9 -11.56 32.61 1.36
C ARG A 9 -12.59 31.50 1.12
N ALA A 10 -13.41 31.18 2.12
CA ALA A 10 -14.44 30.16 2.00
C ALA A 10 -15.52 30.53 0.99
N GLU A 11 -15.97 31.80 0.98
CA GLU A 11 -16.93 32.31 -0.01
C GLU A 11 -16.35 32.34 -1.43
N ALA A 12 -15.07 32.70 -1.58
CA ALA A 12 -14.38 32.65 -2.88
C ALA A 12 -14.28 31.22 -3.39
N TRP A 13 -13.89 30.28 -2.53
CA TRP A 13 -13.85 28.85 -2.87
C TRP A 13 -15.23 28.34 -3.29
N ARG A 14 -16.29 28.64 -2.51
CA ARG A 14 -17.68 28.22 -2.80
C ARG A 14 -18.14 28.66 -4.17
N LYS A 15 -17.78 29.89 -4.60
CA LYS A 15 -18.10 30.41 -5.94
C LYS A 15 -17.36 29.70 -7.07
N ALA A 16 -16.16 29.21 -6.79
CA ALA A 16 -15.31 28.50 -7.76
C ALA A 16 -15.50 26.98 -7.72
N ASP A 17 -16.23 26.45 -6.73
CA ASP A 17 -16.49 25.01 -6.59
C ASP A 17 -17.51 24.57 -7.66
N PRO A 18 -17.19 23.57 -8.51
CA PRO A 18 -18.09 23.11 -9.55
C PRO A 18 -19.21 22.17 -9.04
N ASP A 19 -19.17 21.75 -7.78
CA ASP A 19 -20.07 20.75 -7.21
C ASP A 19 -21.14 21.39 -6.31
N PRO A 20 -22.44 21.31 -6.68
CA PRO A 20 -23.52 21.86 -5.86
C PRO A 20 -23.60 21.26 -4.43
N GLU A 21 -23.19 19.98 -4.23
CA GLU A 21 -23.24 19.35 -2.93
C GLU A 21 -22.20 19.97 -1.97
N THR A 22 -20.96 20.13 -2.43
CA THR A 22 -19.90 20.76 -1.62
C THR A 22 -20.13 22.27 -1.47
N GLN A 23 -20.73 22.97 -2.46
CA GLN A 23 -21.18 24.34 -2.30
C GLN A 23 -22.21 24.49 -1.17
N ALA A 24 -23.21 23.59 -1.12
CA ALA A 24 -24.25 23.60 -0.09
C ALA A 24 -23.67 23.23 1.28
N GLU A 25 -22.78 22.24 1.33
CA GLU A 25 -22.04 21.87 2.55
C GLU A 25 -21.31 23.08 3.13
N LEU A 26 -20.50 23.78 2.31
CA LEU A 26 -19.72 24.93 2.76
C LEU A 26 -20.61 26.10 3.17
N ALA A 27 -21.75 26.33 2.47
CA ALA A 27 -22.73 27.32 2.87
C ALA A 27 -23.31 27.02 4.26
N ASN A 28 -23.59 25.76 4.58
CA ASN A 28 -24.08 25.35 5.89
C ASN A 28 -23.03 25.57 7.00
N VAL A 29 -21.76 25.26 6.75
CA VAL A 29 -20.66 25.50 7.71
C VAL A 29 -20.52 27.01 7.97
N LEU A 30 -20.56 27.83 6.93
CA LEU A 30 -20.52 29.29 7.03
C LEU A 30 -21.71 29.86 7.83
N ALA A 31 -22.94 29.37 7.57
CA ALA A 31 -24.14 29.81 8.25
C ALA A 31 -24.11 29.47 9.77
N LYS A 32 -23.55 28.34 10.14
CA LYS A 32 -23.36 27.92 11.52
C LYS A 32 -22.22 28.63 12.23
N SER A 33 -21.39 29.39 11.49
CA SER A 33 -20.17 30.01 12.01
C SER A 33 -19.23 29.00 12.69
N ASP A 34 -19.13 27.79 12.15
CA ASP A 34 -18.21 26.76 12.66
C ASP A 34 -16.77 27.10 12.21
N TRP A 35 -16.17 28.01 12.97
CA TRP A 35 -14.85 28.54 12.67
C TRP A 35 -13.75 27.49 12.83
N ALA A 36 -13.95 26.48 13.67
CA ALA A 36 -12.98 25.40 13.87
C ALA A 36 -12.95 24.48 12.65
N ASP A 37 -14.10 24.04 12.14
CA ASP A 37 -14.20 23.24 10.92
C ASP A 37 -13.73 24.03 9.70
N LEU A 38 -14.13 25.32 9.57
CA LEU A 38 -13.62 26.17 8.50
C LEU A 38 -12.11 26.34 8.54
N ALA A 39 -11.54 26.55 9.72
CA ALA A 39 -10.08 26.68 9.86
C ALA A 39 -9.35 25.41 9.40
N ASP A 40 -9.85 24.23 9.74
CA ASP A 40 -9.27 22.96 9.32
C ASP A 40 -9.39 22.74 7.79
N ARG A 41 -10.55 23.06 7.19
CA ARG A 41 -10.78 22.95 5.74
C ARG A 41 -9.90 23.89 4.91
N PHE A 42 -9.49 25.02 5.47
CA PHE A 42 -8.73 26.09 4.81
C PHE A 42 -7.34 26.32 5.40
N ALA A 43 -6.88 25.42 6.29
CA ALA A 43 -5.54 25.51 6.89
C ALA A 43 -4.43 25.46 5.86
N GLN A 44 -4.60 24.60 4.87
CA GLN A 44 -3.66 24.36 3.77
C GLN A 44 -4.41 23.73 2.58
N ASP A 45 -3.77 23.65 1.43
CA ASP A 45 -4.24 22.82 0.32
C ASP A 45 -3.91 21.34 0.63
N LEU A 46 -4.72 20.42 0.10
CA LEU A 46 -4.41 18.99 0.18
C LEU A 46 -3.10 18.72 -0.58
N GLU A 47 -2.11 18.23 0.15
CA GLU A 47 -0.75 18.07 -0.37
C GLU A 47 -0.69 16.95 -1.42
N PHE A 48 -0.14 17.26 -2.58
CA PHE A 48 0.19 16.29 -3.61
C PHE A 48 1.64 15.84 -3.46
N GLY A 49 1.83 14.55 -3.22
CA GLY A 49 3.15 13.96 -3.06
C GLY A 49 3.32 12.66 -3.84
N THR A 50 4.36 11.91 -3.53
CA THR A 50 4.68 10.62 -4.18
C THR A 50 3.59 9.54 -3.99
N ALA A 51 2.63 9.73 -3.08
CA ALA A 51 1.46 8.86 -2.92
C ALA A 51 0.21 9.41 -3.66
N GLY A 52 0.35 10.50 -4.43
CA GLY A 52 -0.76 11.25 -5.00
C GLY A 52 -1.47 12.10 -3.94
N LEU A 53 -2.82 12.16 -3.98
CA LEU A 53 -3.65 12.82 -2.97
C LEU A 53 -4.37 11.78 -2.10
N ARG A 54 -4.61 12.16 -0.84
CA ARG A 54 -5.51 11.41 0.05
C ARG A 54 -6.10 12.36 1.09
N GLY A 55 -7.41 12.34 1.28
CA GLY A 55 -8.07 13.19 2.26
C GLY A 55 -9.50 12.78 2.54
N VAL A 56 -10.07 13.39 3.57
CA VAL A 56 -11.50 13.29 3.88
C VAL A 56 -12.31 13.96 2.77
N LEU A 57 -13.42 13.36 2.36
CA LEU A 57 -14.38 13.93 1.42
C LEU A 57 -15.06 15.17 2.02
N GLY A 58 -15.23 16.22 1.25
CA GLY A 58 -15.94 17.42 1.67
C GLY A 58 -15.49 18.68 0.94
N ALA A 59 -16.11 19.80 1.28
CA ALA A 59 -15.82 21.11 0.71
C ALA A 59 -14.54 21.72 1.30
N GLY A 60 -13.78 22.41 0.47
CA GLY A 60 -12.57 23.16 0.84
C GLY A 60 -11.27 22.57 0.26
N PRO A 61 -10.19 23.37 0.26
CA PRO A 61 -8.92 22.97 -0.36
C PRO A 61 -8.20 21.83 0.37
N ASN A 62 -8.41 21.66 1.69
CA ASN A 62 -7.85 20.56 2.50
C ASN A 62 -8.79 19.34 2.55
N ARG A 63 -9.57 19.10 1.51
CA ARG A 63 -10.52 17.97 1.38
C ARG A 63 -10.44 17.35 0.00
N MET A 64 -10.80 16.07 -0.10
CA MET A 64 -11.01 15.42 -1.40
C MET A 64 -12.39 15.83 -1.94
N ASN A 65 -12.41 16.45 -3.10
CA ASN A 65 -13.62 16.89 -3.82
C ASN A 65 -13.34 17.06 -5.30
N ARG A 66 -14.38 17.34 -6.08
CA ARG A 66 -14.30 17.51 -7.53
C ARG A 66 -13.42 18.71 -7.92
N ALA A 67 -13.47 19.81 -7.16
CA ALA A 67 -12.65 20.99 -7.41
C ALA A 67 -11.16 20.69 -7.31
N VAL A 68 -10.74 19.99 -6.24
CA VAL A 68 -9.36 19.59 -6.02
C VAL A 68 -8.91 18.61 -7.12
N VAL A 69 -9.72 17.59 -7.46
CA VAL A 69 -9.38 16.60 -8.49
C VAL A 69 -9.26 17.23 -9.88
N ARG A 70 -10.14 18.14 -10.26
CA ARG A 70 -10.04 18.85 -11.56
C ARG A 70 -8.74 19.64 -11.67
N ARG A 71 -8.41 20.44 -10.65
CA ARG A 71 -7.14 21.20 -10.62
C ARG A 71 -5.92 20.28 -10.65
N THR A 72 -5.93 19.24 -9.84
CA THR A 72 -4.86 18.23 -9.81
C THR A 72 -4.65 17.58 -11.17
N THR A 73 -5.73 17.17 -11.82
CA THR A 73 -5.68 16.52 -13.13
C THR A 73 -5.19 17.49 -14.22
N ALA A 74 -5.62 18.76 -14.19
CA ALA A 74 -5.12 19.77 -15.13
C ALA A 74 -3.61 20.00 -14.98
N GLY A 75 -3.11 20.09 -13.73
CA GLY A 75 -1.67 20.18 -13.46
C GLY A 75 -0.91 18.95 -13.95
N LEU A 76 -1.43 17.74 -13.66
CA LEU A 76 -0.84 16.49 -14.14
C LEU A 76 -0.84 16.42 -15.68
N ALA A 77 -1.94 16.80 -16.35
CA ALA A 77 -2.05 16.80 -17.81
C ALA A 77 -1.01 17.75 -18.44
N ARG A 78 -0.85 18.95 -17.91
CA ARG A 78 0.13 19.94 -18.37
C ARG A 78 1.58 19.47 -18.15
N TYR A 79 1.85 18.86 -17.00
CA TYR A 79 3.17 18.26 -16.73
C TYR A 79 3.48 17.10 -17.68
N LEU A 80 2.51 16.20 -17.93
CA LEU A 80 2.65 15.09 -18.89
C LEU A 80 2.94 15.62 -20.30
N LYS A 81 2.22 16.64 -20.79
CA LYS A 81 2.48 17.24 -22.11
C LYS A 81 3.87 17.87 -22.22
N ALA A 82 4.39 18.39 -21.13
CA ALA A 82 5.73 19.00 -21.09
C ALA A 82 6.86 17.97 -21.02
N THR A 83 6.62 16.79 -20.44
CA THR A 83 7.67 15.81 -20.11
C THR A 83 7.58 14.49 -20.86
N VAL A 84 6.40 14.16 -21.45
CA VAL A 84 6.14 12.92 -22.19
C VAL A 84 5.67 13.27 -23.60
N PRO A 85 6.58 13.34 -24.59
CA PRO A 85 6.27 13.85 -25.94
C PRO A 85 5.11 13.13 -26.64
N ASP A 86 4.94 11.82 -26.40
CA ASP A 86 3.95 10.95 -27.04
C ASP A 86 2.67 10.73 -26.19
N VAL A 87 2.44 11.56 -25.15
CA VAL A 87 1.28 11.42 -24.27
C VAL A 87 -0.06 11.52 -25.00
N THR A 88 -0.15 12.36 -26.03
CA THR A 88 -1.38 12.53 -26.84
C THR A 88 -1.69 11.32 -27.74
N THR A 89 -0.73 10.43 -27.93
CA THR A 89 -0.90 9.17 -28.66
C THR A 89 -1.18 8.02 -27.71
N ARG A 90 -0.37 7.90 -26.65
CA ARG A 90 -0.43 6.82 -25.67
C ARG A 90 -1.61 6.96 -24.72
N GLY A 91 -1.97 8.18 -24.36
CA GLY A 91 -3.06 8.44 -23.43
C GLY A 91 -2.74 8.05 -21.99
N VAL A 92 -3.76 8.14 -21.15
CA VAL A 92 -3.72 7.79 -19.72
C VAL A 92 -4.81 6.79 -19.37
N VAL A 93 -4.53 5.89 -18.43
CA VAL A 93 -5.53 4.96 -17.89
C VAL A 93 -6.20 5.60 -16.67
N VAL A 94 -7.53 5.44 -16.55
CA VAL A 94 -8.29 5.90 -15.39
C VAL A 94 -9.06 4.73 -14.80
N GLY A 95 -8.72 4.37 -13.56
CA GLY A 95 -9.40 3.35 -12.75
C GLY A 95 -9.97 3.94 -11.48
N ARG A 96 -10.89 3.21 -10.86
CA ARG A 96 -11.51 3.59 -9.58
C ARG A 96 -11.90 2.38 -8.75
N ASP A 97 -11.99 2.56 -7.45
CA ASP A 97 -12.64 1.63 -6.54
C ASP A 97 -14.16 1.92 -6.42
N ALA A 98 -14.82 1.31 -5.46
CA ALA A 98 -16.26 1.46 -5.24
C ALA A 98 -16.62 2.44 -4.10
N ARG A 99 -15.69 3.28 -3.66
CA ARG A 99 -15.94 4.28 -2.62
C ARG A 99 -16.90 5.36 -3.10
N ARG A 100 -17.54 6.04 -2.14
CA ARG A 100 -18.34 7.23 -2.41
C ARG A 100 -17.52 8.24 -3.22
N LEU A 101 -18.13 8.84 -4.23
CA LEU A 101 -17.55 9.78 -5.20
C LEU A 101 -16.41 9.22 -6.08
N SER A 102 -15.99 7.96 -5.96
CA SER A 102 -14.92 7.44 -6.83
C SER A 102 -15.29 7.51 -8.31
N LYS A 103 -16.56 7.29 -8.65
CA LYS A 103 -17.06 7.40 -10.03
C LYS A 103 -16.95 8.82 -10.55
N GLU A 104 -17.50 9.79 -9.83
CA GLU A 104 -17.54 11.21 -10.20
C GLU A 104 -16.13 11.79 -10.31
N LEU A 105 -15.23 11.43 -9.39
CA LEU A 105 -13.83 11.86 -9.40
C LEU A 105 -13.06 11.25 -10.58
N ALA A 106 -13.30 9.98 -10.92
CA ALA A 106 -12.70 9.34 -12.08
C ALA A 106 -13.22 9.92 -13.40
N GLU A 107 -14.53 10.22 -13.49
CA GLU A 107 -15.13 10.88 -14.64
C GLU A 107 -14.58 12.30 -14.82
N ASP A 108 -14.45 13.11 -13.77
CA ASP A 108 -13.80 14.41 -13.82
C ASP A 108 -12.33 14.32 -14.26
N THR A 109 -11.61 13.32 -13.75
CA THR A 109 -10.23 13.03 -14.17
C THR A 109 -10.15 12.80 -15.67
N ALA A 110 -10.97 11.90 -16.21
CA ALA A 110 -10.99 11.62 -17.64
C ALA A 110 -11.45 12.84 -18.46
N ALA A 111 -12.45 13.58 -17.97
CA ALA A 111 -13.01 14.79 -18.62
C ALA A 111 -11.96 15.90 -18.78
N VAL A 112 -11.09 16.09 -17.78
CA VAL A 112 -9.97 17.06 -17.85
C VAL A 112 -8.91 16.56 -18.83
N PHE A 113 -8.48 15.30 -18.77
CA PHE A 113 -7.47 14.78 -19.70
C PHE A 113 -7.88 14.93 -21.16
N ILE A 114 -9.13 14.54 -21.50
CA ILE A 114 -9.60 14.66 -22.88
C ILE A 114 -9.79 16.12 -23.33
N ALA A 115 -10.10 17.05 -22.42
CA ALA A 115 -10.15 18.48 -22.71
C ALA A 115 -8.75 19.04 -23.00
N GLU A 116 -7.72 18.53 -22.32
CA GLU A 116 -6.31 18.82 -22.57
C GLU A 116 -5.73 18.11 -23.82
N GLY A 117 -6.58 17.35 -24.55
CA GLY A 117 -6.18 16.63 -25.77
C GLY A 117 -5.45 15.31 -25.52
N ILE A 118 -5.46 14.81 -24.30
CA ILE A 118 -4.85 13.52 -23.91
C ILE A 118 -5.93 12.44 -23.92
N PRO A 119 -5.81 11.35 -24.70
CA PRO A 119 -6.76 10.24 -24.64
C PRO A 119 -6.85 9.62 -23.26
N ALA A 120 -8.08 9.38 -22.76
CA ALA A 120 -8.33 8.69 -21.51
C ALA A 120 -8.88 7.28 -21.79
N HIS A 121 -8.18 6.25 -21.32
CA HIS A 121 -8.59 4.85 -21.32
C HIS A 121 -9.28 4.57 -19.99
N VAL A 122 -10.61 4.51 -19.98
CA VAL A 122 -11.42 4.52 -18.77
C VAL A 122 -11.98 3.12 -18.48
N PHE A 123 -11.77 2.61 -17.27
CA PHE A 123 -12.49 1.44 -16.81
C PHE A 123 -13.94 1.81 -16.51
N PRO A 124 -14.93 1.18 -17.16
CA PRO A 124 -16.34 1.52 -16.96
C PRO A 124 -16.82 1.12 -15.56
N GLU A 125 -16.31 0.01 -15.05
CA GLU A 125 -16.65 -0.53 -13.74
C GLU A 125 -15.49 -0.36 -12.72
N PRO A 126 -15.77 -0.46 -11.40
CA PRO A 126 -14.73 -0.46 -10.39
C PRO A 126 -13.75 -1.63 -10.59
N VAL A 127 -12.45 -1.36 -10.47
CA VAL A 127 -11.39 -2.35 -10.65
C VAL A 127 -10.38 -2.31 -9.49
N PRO A 128 -9.70 -3.44 -9.21
CA PRO A 128 -8.55 -3.45 -8.31
C PRO A 128 -7.43 -2.50 -8.76
N THR A 129 -6.75 -1.91 -7.79
CA THR A 129 -5.54 -1.08 -8.04
C THR A 129 -4.51 -1.78 -8.94
N PRO A 130 -4.16 -3.09 -8.71
CA PRO A 130 -3.21 -3.80 -9.58
C PRO A 130 -3.68 -3.92 -11.04
N VAL A 131 -4.98 -3.98 -11.30
CA VAL A 131 -5.50 -4.01 -12.67
C VAL A 131 -5.23 -2.69 -13.39
N THR A 132 -5.40 -1.56 -12.68
CA THR A 132 -5.07 -0.23 -13.22
C THR A 132 -3.56 -0.10 -13.50
N ALA A 133 -2.72 -0.55 -12.56
CA ALA A 133 -1.26 -0.55 -12.75
C ALA A 133 -0.80 -1.47 -13.90
N PHE A 134 -1.40 -2.66 -14.03
CA PHE A 134 -1.18 -3.59 -15.14
C PHE A 134 -1.54 -2.95 -16.49
N ALA A 135 -2.67 -2.26 -16.57
CA ALA A 135 -3.15 -1.65 -17.81
C ALA A 135 -2.18 -0.61 -18.38
N VAL A 136 -1.40 0.08 -17.53
CA VAL A 136 -0.34 1.01 -18.02
C VAL A 136 0.64 0.29 -18.94
N LEU A 137 1.13 -0.86 -18.50
CA LEU A 137 2.11 -1.65 -19.25
C LEU A 137 1.47 -2.33 -20.45
N HIS A 138 0.30 -2.91 -20.27
CA HIS A 138 -0.42 -3.67 -21.28
C HIS A 138 -0.82 -2.78 -22.48
N LEU A 139 -1.25 -1.55 -22.21
CA LEU A 139 -1.67 -0.59 -23.24
C LEU A 139 -0.53 0.34 -23.69
N ASN A 140 0.65 0.22 -23.09
CA ASN A 140 1.74 1.19 -23.27
C ASN A 140 1.26 2.64 -22.98
N ALA A 141 0.41 2.84 -22.00
CA ALA A 141 -0.10 4.16 -21.64
C ALA A 141 0.99 5.04 -21.03
N ALA A 142 0.87 6.36 -21.17
CA ALA A 142 1.86 7.31 -20.66
C ALA A 142 1.83 7.43 -19.14
N ALA A 143 0.65 7.25 -18.54
CA ALA A 143 0.43 7.31 -17.10
C ALA A 143 -0.89 6.60 -16.74
N ALA A 144 -1.18 6.47 -15.45
CA ALA A 144 -2.53 6.15 -14.98
C ALA A 144 -2.89 6.91 -13.71
N VAL A 145 -4.19 7.02 -13.50
CA VAL A 145 -4.79 7.49 -12.26
C VAL A 145 -5.68 6.40 -11.70
N MET A 146 -5.51 6.08 -10.41
CA MET A 146 -6.42 5.23 -9.66
C MET A 146 -7.08 6.03 -8.54
N VAL A 147 -8.39 6.17 -8.62
CA VAL A 147 -9.19 6.88 -7.61
C VAL A 147 -9.57 5.91 -6.51
N THR A 148 -8.88 6.03 -5.39
CA THR A 148 -9.05 5.16 -4.20
C THR A 148 -8.37 5.75 -2.98
N ALA A 149 -8.89 5.46 -1.78
CA ALA A 149 -8.19 5.69 -0.53
C ALA A 149 -7.67 4.38 0.11
N SER A 150 -7.56 3.28 -0.66
CA SER A 150 -7.09 1.98 -0.17
C SER A 150 -7.90 1.50 1.05
N HIS A 151 -7.28 1.28 2.19
CA HIS A 151 -7.88 0.78 3.44
C HIS A 151 -8.37 1.88 4.39
N ASN A 152 -8.36 3.16 4.00
CA ASN A 152 -8.87 4.23 4.85
C ASN A 152 -10.39 4.10 5.10
N PRO A 153 -10.93 4.72 6.17
CA PRO A 153 -12.36 4.75 6.46
C PRO A 153 -13.23 5.27 5.30
N PRO A 154 -14.56 5.05 5.35
CA PRO A 154 -15.48 5.37 4.24
C PRO A 154 -15.56 6.85 3.88
N GLU A 155 -15.24 7.74 4.81
CA GLU A 155 -15.21 9.20 4.59
C GLU A 155 -14.00 9.69 3.80
N TYR A 156 -13.02 8.81 3.49
CA TYR A 156 -11.83 9.16 2.71
C TYR A 156 -11.95 8.76 1.25
N ASN A 157 -11.31 9.55 0.39
CA ASN A 157 -10.96 9.16 -0.97
C ASN A 157 -9.54 9.64 -1.31
N GLY A 158 -9.05 9.27 -2.51
CA GLY A 158 -7.70 9.61 -2.93
C GLY A 158 -7.50 9.50 -4.43
N TYR A 159 -6.27 9.80 -4.87
CA TYR A 159 -5.89 9.92 -6.27
C TYR A 159 -4.45 9.45 -6.42
N LYS A 160 -4.24 8.16 -6.73
CA LYS A 160 -2.91 7.56 -6.97
C LYS A 160 -2.49 7.81 -8.41
N VAL A 161 -1.22 8.17 -8.64
CA VAL A 161 -0.67 8.40 -9.98
C VAL A 161 0.40 7.35 -10.29
N TYR A 162 0.29 6.71 -11.44
CA TYR A 162 1.26 5.78 -12.00
C TYR A 162 1.93 6.39 -13.22
N TRP A 163 3.22 6.17 -13.36
CA TRP A 163 3.97 6.62 -14.53
C TRP A 163 3.97 5.56 -15.64
N GLY A 164 4.43 5.94 -16.83
CA GLY A 164 4.45 5.04 -18.00
C GLY A 164 5.29 3.76 -17.84
N ASN A 165 6.09 3.69 -16.78
CA ASN A 165 6.79 2.46 -16.38
C ASN A 165 5.91 1.51 -15.52
N GLY A 166 4.65 1.84 -15.26
CA GLY A 166 3.70 1.04 -14.47
C GLY A 166 3.88 1.12 -12.95
N ALA A 167 4.86 1.86 -12.44
CA ALA A 167 5.05 2.12 -11.01
C ALA A 167 4.44 3.46 -10.60
N GLN A 168 4.11 3.63 -9.32
CA GLN A 168 3.74 4.93 -8.78
C GLN A 168 4.89 5.93 -8.94
N ILE A 169 4.53 7.21 -9.05
CA ILE A 169 5.49 8.31 -9.24
C ILE A 169 6.49 8.41 -8.08
N VAL A 170 7.70 8.83 -8.42
CA VAL A 170 8.80 9.15 -7.50
C VAL A 170 9.42 10.49 -7.94
N PRO A 171 10.26 11.14 -7.14
CA PRO A 171 10.98 12.32 -7.60
C PRO A 171 11.74 12.04 -8.92
N PRO A 172 11.75 13.00 -9.88
CA PRO A 172 11.26 14.38 -9.78
C PRO A 172 9.80 14.59 -10.18
N GLN A 173 9.04 13.52 -10.56
CA GLN A 173 7.69 13.66 -11.11
C GLN A 173 6.70 14.27 -10.12
N ASP A 174 6.72 13.86 -8.86
CA ASP A 174 5.85 14.38 -7.81
C ASP A 174 6.01 15.89 -7.61
N VAL A 175 7.24 16.36 -7.54
CA VAL A 175 7.54 17.80 -7.40
C VAL A 175 7.08 18.58 -8.63
N GLY A 176 7.42 18.09 -9.83
CA GLY A 176 7.03 18.75 -11.07
C GLY A 176 5.51 18.81 -11.28
N ILE A 177 4.78 17.76 -10.87
CA ILE A 177 3.31 17.75 -10.90
C ILE A 177 2.76 18.73 -9.87
N ALA A 178 3.28 18.75 -8.62
CA ALA A 178 2.85 19.70 -7.60
C ALA A 178 3.05 21.16 -8.05
N ASP A 179 4.18 21.48 -8.65
CA ASP A 179 4.48 22.80 -9.23
C ASP A 179 3.52 23.17 -10.37
N ALA A 180 3.11 22.20 -11.17
CA ALA A 180 2.14 22.40 -12.24
C ALA A 180 0.72 22.64 -11.67
N ILE A 181 0.32 21.89 -10.64
CA ILE A 181 -0.98 22.06 -9.94
C ILE A 181 -1.09 23.45 -9.32
N ALA A 182 -0.03 23.97 -8.71
CA ALA A 182 -0.01 25.30 -8.09
C ALA A 182 -0.31 26.44 -9.08
N LYS A 183 -0.12 26.20 -10.38
CA LYS A 183 -0.33 27.19 -11.46
C LYS A 183 -1.69 27.04 -12.16
N VAL A 184 -2.53 26.09 -11.71
CA VAL A 184 -3.83 25.85 -12.31
C VAL A 184 -4.83 26.90 -11.83
N GLU A 185 -5.63 27.39 -12.75
CA GLU A 185 -6.77 28.28 -12.54
C GLU A 185 -7.80 27.70 -11.54
N PRO A 186 -8.77 28.52 -11.07
CA PRO A 186 -9.89 28.05 -10.26
C PRO A 186 -10.64 26.87 -10.93
N ALA A 187 -11.17 25.96 -10.13
CA ALA A 187 -11.70 24.69 -10.61
C ALA A 187 -12.85 24.82 -11.62
N ASN A 188 -13.66 25.88 -11.52
CA ASN A 188 -14.74 26.17 -12.47
C ASN A 188 -14.24 26.71 -13.82
N GLU A 189 -12.98 27.10 -13.93
CA GLU A 189 -12.33 27.57 -15.16
C GLU A 189 -11.54 26.44 -15.85
N VAL A 190 -11.32 25.30 -15.17
CA VAL A 190 -10.64 24.13 -15.76
C VAL A 190 -11.49 23.57 -16.90
N PRO A 191 -10.95 23.46 -18.12
CA PRO A 191 -11.70 22.94 -19.27
C PRO A 191 -12.10 21.48 -19.07
N LEU A 192 -13.32 21.15 -19.49
CA LEU A 192 -13.86 19.80 -19.45
C LEU A 192 -14.52 19.45 -20.80
N LEU A 193 -14.41 18.17 -21.18
CA LEU A 193 -15.26 17.58 -22.20
C LEU A 193 -16.13 16.49 -21.57
N THR A 194 -17.40 16.44 -21.96
CA THR A 194 -18.27 15.33 -21.52
C THR A 194 -17.82 14.01 -22.10
N PRO A 195 -18.17 12.86 -21.48
CA PRO A 195 -17.89 11.54 -22.05
C PRO A 195 -18.38 11.39 -23.51
N ALA A 196 -19.56 11.94 -23.83
CA ALA A 196 -20.11 11.90 -25.19
C ALA A 196 -19.25 12.70 -26.19
N GLN A 197 -18.83 13.91 -25.81
CA GLN A 197 -17.91 14.72 -26.64
C GLN A 197 -16.55 14.05 -26.81
N GLY A 198 -16.04 13.42 -25.73
CA GLY A 198 -14.79 12.69 -25.77
C GLY A 198 -14.85 11.48 -26.69
N ARG A 199 -15.91 10.68 -26.63
CA ARG A 199 -16.11 9.54 -27.55
C ARG A 199 -16.23 9.99 -29.00
N ALA A 200 -16.98 11.07 -29.27
CA ALA A 200 -17.09 11.63 -30.61
C ALA A 200 -15.76 12.10 -31.21
N LYS A 201 -14.81 12.50 -30.35
CA LYS A 201 -13.43 12.88 -30.74
C LYS A 201 -12.42 11.73 -30.69
N GLY A 202 -12.82 10.52 -30.28
CA GLY A 202 -11.92 9.37 -30.11
C GLY A 202 -10.94 9.50 -28.93
N LEU A 203 -11.19 10.48 -28.03
CA LEU A 203 -10.35 10.76 -26.87
C LEU A 203 -10.81 10.01 -25.62
N TRP A 204 -12.12 9.79 -25.44
CA TRP A 204 -12.64 8.92 -24.39
C TRP A 204 -12.76 7.49 -24.91
N ARG A 205 -12.01 6.57 -24.32
CA ARG A 205 -11.95 5.18 -24.73
C ARG A 205 -12.34 4.28 -23.55
N ASP A 206 -13.54 3.71 -23.61
CA ASP A 206 -13.94 2.71 -22.63
C ASP A 206 -13.09 1.45 -22.81
N LEU A 207 -12.47 0.98 -21.74
CA LEU A 207 -11.63 -0.22 -21.79
C LEU A 207 -12.50 -1.47 -21.91
N PRO A 208 -12.18 -2.37 -22.86
CA PRO A 208 -12.88 -3.64 -23.00
C PRO A 208 -12.49 -4.61 -21.87
N GLU A 209 -13.31 -5.63 -21.65
CA GLU A 209 -13.05 -6.69 -20.67
C GLU A 209 -11.74 -7.46 -20.93
N ASP A 210 -11.25 -7.44 -22.16
CA ASP A 210 -10.00 -8.10 -22.56
C ASP A 210 -8.78 -7.66 -21.75
N VAL A 211 -8.74 -6.41 -21.28
CA VAL A 211 -7.66 -5.90 -20.41
C VAL A 211 -7.68 -6.62 -19.06
N GLY A 212 -8.88 -6.81 -18.51
CA GLY A 212 -9.07 -7.58 -17.28
C GLY A 212 -8.71 -9.06 -17.47
N HIS A 213 -9.12 -9.67 -18.58
CA HIS A 213 -8.75 -11.04 -18.89
C HIS A 213 -7.23 -11.21 -19.11
N ALA A 214 -6.57 -10.20 -19.69
CA ALA A 214 -5.11 -10.21 -19.84
C ALA A 214 -4.41 -10.17 -18.47
N TYR A 215 -4.90 -9.35 -17.54
CA TYR A 215 -4.40 -9.35 -16.17
C TYR A 215 -4.61 -10.71 -15.48
N LEU A 216 -5.80 -11.29 -15.55
CA LEU A 216 -6.06 -12.62 -14.97
C LEU A 216 -5.12 -13.69 -15.52
N ARG A 217 -4.89 -13.72 -16.82
CA ARG A 217 -3.91 -14.64 -17.43
C ARG A 217 -2.50 -14.38 -16.88
N ALA A 218 -2.10 -13.11 -16.76
CA ALA A 218 -0.77 -12.76 -16.25
C ALA A 218 -0.55 -13.23 -14.80
N ILE A 219 -1.56 -13.10 -13.93
CA ILE A 219 -1.43 -13.59 -12.54
C ILE A 219 -1.55 -15.11 -12.43
N LEU A 220 -2.31 -15.76 -13.29
CA LEU A 220 -2.35 -17.23 -13.36
C LEU A 220 -0.98 -17.83 -13.73
N ASP A 221 -0.20 -17.13 -14.53
CA ASP A 221 1.17 -17.51 -14.88
C ASP A 221 2.19 -17.34 -13.75
N LEU A 222 1.85 -16.64 -12.67
CA LEU A 222 2.70 -16.52 -11.47
C LEU A 222 2.75 -17.80 -10.63
N ARG A 223 1.83 -18.72 -10.84
CA ARG A 223 1.75 -19.97 -10.07
C ARG A 223 2.95 -20.87 -10.39
N LEU A 224 3.51 -21.48 -9.33
CA LEU A 224 4.72 -22.29 -9.44
C LEU A 224 4.42 -23.79 -9.41
N TYR A 225 3.58 -24.23 -8.48
CA TYR A 225 3.14 -25.62 -8.37
C TYR A 225 2.12 -26.00 -9.46
N ARG A 226 1.25 -25.03 -9.81
CA ARG A 226 0.27 -25.10 -10.92
C ARG A 226 -0.74 -26.25 -10.86
N LYS A 227 -0.80 -26.95 -9.73
CA LYS A 227 -1.84 -27.94 -9.45
C LYS A 227 -2.85 -27.30 -8.50
N GLY A 228 -4.10 -27.37 -8.84
CA GLY A 228 -5.18 -27.02 -7.92
C GLY A 228 -5.29 -28.03 -6.78
N SER A 229 -6.26 -27.88 -5.93
CA SER A 229 -6.55 -28.84 -4.88
C SER A 229 -8.06 -28.95 -4.66
N ASP A 230 -8.59 -30.14 -4.81
CA ASP A 230 -10.01 -30.45 -4.51
C ASP A 230 -10.26 -30.56 -3.01
N THR A 231 -9.21 -30.67 -2.20
CA THR A 231 -9.30 -30.87 -0.74
C THR A 231 -9.00 -29.59 0.03
N LEU A 232 -8.17 -28.67 -0.51
CA LEU A 232 -7.84 -27.41 0.15
C LEU A 232 -9.08 -26.53 0.25
N SER A 233 -9.46 -26.20 1.49
CA SER A 233 -10.61 -25.33 1.77
C SER A 233 -10.15 -23.91 2.05
N LEU A 234 -10.62 -22.97 1.24
CA LEU A 234 -10.27 -21.57 1.31
C LEU A 234 -11.46 -20.71 1.74
N VAL A 235 -11.24 -19.72 2.56
CA VAL A 235 -12.19 -18.61 2.78
C VAL A 235 -11.60 -17.36 2.19
N TYR A 236 -12.42 -16.56 1.51
CA TYR A 236 -12.01 -15.29 0.94
C TYR A 236 -12.93 -14.14 1.36
N THR A 237 -12.36 -12.98 1.69
CA THR A 237 -13.10 -11.73 1.86
C THR A 237 -12.50 -10.61 1.04
N ALA A 238 -13.36 -9.81 0.41
CA ALA A 238 -13.02 -8.56 -0.24
C ALA A 238 -13.18 -7.34 0.68
N MET A 239 -13.67 -7.51 1.91
CA MET A 239 -13.99 -6.41 2.84
C MET A 239 -14.83 -5.30 2.18
N HIS A 240 -15.89 -5.68 1.45
CA HIS A 240 -16.71 -4.78 0.63
C HIS A 240 -15.93 -4.03 -0.47
N GLY A 241 -14.74 -4.50 -0.81
CA GLY A 241 -13.88 -3.93 -1.84
C GLY A 241 -14.10 -4.54 -3.21
N VAL A 242 -13.26 -4.13 -4.15
CA VAL A 242 -13.36 -4.50 -5.58
C VAL A 242 -12.67 -5.82 -5.92
N GLY A 243 -11.97 -6.46 -4.97
CA GLY A 243 -11.24 -7.72 -5.20
C GLY A 243 -12.13 -8.95 -5.37
N GLY A 244 -13.41 -8.91 -4.93
CA GLY A 244 -14.26 -10.08 -4.77
C GLY A 244 -14.44 -10.94 -6.01
N ALA A 245 -14.84 -10.33 -7.12
CA ALA A 245 -15.02 -11.04 -8.39
C ALA A 245 -13.68 -11.52 -9.00
N TRP A 246 -12.65 -10.71 -8.88
CA TRP A 246 -11.32 -10.98 -9.43
C TRP A 246 -10.63 -12.16 -8.76
N ALA A 247 -10.59 -12.17 -7.41
CA ALA A 247 -10.01 -13.29 -6.66
C ALA A 247 -10.82 -14.58 -6.83
N ALA A 248 -12.16 -14.48 -6.82
CA ALA A 248 -13.01 -15.65 -7.04
C ALA A 248 -12.75 -16.29 -8.42
N LEU A 249 -12.67 -15.49 -9.47
CA LEU A 249 -12.38 -15.96 -10.82
C LEU A 249 -10.97 -16.54 -10.92
N ALA A 250 -9.95 -15.84 -10.41
CA ALA A 250 -8.56 -16.31 -10.42
C ALA A 250 -8.40 -17.65 -9.69
N LEU A 251 -8.98 -17.81 -8.49
CA LEU A 251 -8.92 -19.05 -7.73
C LEU A 251 -9.69 -20.20 -8.42
N LYS A 252 -10.85 -19.91 -9.01
CA LYS A 252 -11.63 -20.89 -9.78
C LYS A 252 -10.83 -21.39 -10.99
N GLU A 253 -10.29 -20.49 -11.80
CA GLU A 253 -9.50 -20.87 -12.99
C GLU A 253 -8.19 -21.58 -12.62
N ALA A 254 -7.68 -21.30 -11.43
CA ALA A 254 -6.53 -22.01 -10.87
C ALA A 254 -6.85 -23.43 -10.36
N GLY A 255 -8.13 -23.86 -10.35
CA GLY A 255 -8.53 -25.20 -9.95
C GLY A 255 -8.71 -25.35 -8.43
N PHE A 256 -9.21 -24.30 -7.75
CA PHE A 256 -9.60 -24.34 -6.34
C PHE A 256 -11.14 -24.29 -6.24
N PRO A 257 -11.86 -25.45 -6.22
CA PRO A 257 -13.32 -25.48 -6.20
C PRO A 257 -13.91 -25.16 -4.81
N ARG A 258 -13.13 -25.26 -3.74
CA ARG A 258 -13.59 -25.10 -2.36
C ARG A 258 -13.23 -23.71 -1.80
N VAL A 259 -13.66 -22.67 -2.49
CA VAL A 259 -13.53 -21.28 -2.03
C VAL A 259 -14.86 -20.79 -1.51
N THR A 260 -14.94 -20.48 -0.22
CA THR A 260 -16.12 -19.91 0.43
C THR A 260 -15.93 -18.41 0.62
N PRO A 261 -16.70 -17.55 -0.06
CA PRO A 261 -16.66 -16.12 0.19
C PRO A 261 -17.33 -15.78 1.53
N VAL A 262 -16.86 -14.72 2.19
CA VAL A 262 -17.61 -14.07 3.27
C VAL A 262 -18.73 -13.29 2.62
N ALA A 263 -19.94 -13.85 2.65
CA ALA A 263 -21.08 -13.39 1.85
C ALA A 263 -21.42 -11.92 2.07
N GLU A 264 -21.37 -11.46 3.31
CA GLU A 264 -21.68 -10.08 3.71
C GLU A 264 -20.67 -9.06 3.16
N GLN A 265 -19.45 -9.50 2.85
CA GLN A 265 -18.33 -8.64 2.42
C GLN A 265 -17.92 -8.84 0.95
N GLN A 266 -18.64 -9.72 0.21
CA GLN A 266 -18.24 -10.10 -1.14
C GLN A 266 -18.51 -9.04 -2.19
N GLN A 267 -19.61 -8.28 -2.04
CA GLN A 267 -19.99 -7.24 -2.98
C GLN A 267 -19.39 -5.90 -2.58
N PRO A 268 -18.94 -5.09 -3.55
CA PRO A 268 -18.42 -3.74 -3.29
C PRO A 268 -19.48 -2.84 -2.65
N ASP A 269 -19.13 -2.23 -1.51
CA ASP A 269 -19.93 -1.19 -0.85
C ASP A 269 -19.01 -0.19 -0.16
N GLY A 270 -18.92 1.01 -0.71
CA GLY A 270 -18.05 2.09 -0.19
C GLY A 270 -18.42 2.63 1.20
N ARG A 271 -19.51 2.13 1.82
CA ARG A 271 -19.88 2.43 3.22
C ARG A 271 -19.25 1.47 4.21
N PHE A 272 -18.72 0.32 3.75
CA PHE A 272 -18.09 -0.73 4.57
C PHE A 272 -18.93 -1.14 5.79
N PRO A 273 -20.20 -1.59 5.61
CA PRO A 273 -21.19 -1.68 6.70
C PRO A 273 -20.82 -2.67 7.82
N THR A 274 -19.92 -3.64 7.57
CA THR A 274 -19.53 -4.64 8.56
C THR A 274 -18.16 -4.35 9.21
N VAL A 275 -17.43 -3.36 8.73
CA VAL A 275 -16.10 -3.00 9.23
C VAL A 275 -15.95 -1.48 9.31
N ARG A 276 -15.69 -0.95 10.52
CA ARG A 276 -15.48 0.48 10.70
C ARG A 276 -14.22 0.99 9.97
N PHE A 277 -13.20 0.15 9.92
CA PHE A 277 -11.92 0.41 9.28
C PHE A 277 -11.62 -0.80 8.37
N PRO A 278 -11.74 -0.68 7.03
CA PRO A 278 -11.59 -1.81 6.10
C PRO A 278 -10.12 -2.16 5.87
N ASN A 279 -9.38 -2.41 6.94
CA ASN A 279 -7.99 -2.84 6.95
C ASN A 279 -7.89 -4.18 7.69
N PRO A 280 -7.40 -5.25 7.06
CA PRO A 280 -7.26 -6.56 7.69
C PRO A 280 -6.41 -6.59 8.98
N GLU A 281 -5.55 -5.59 9.19
CA GLU A 281 -4.72 -5.47 10.40
C GLU A 281 -5.47 -4.85 11.59
N GLU A 282 -6.64 -4.26 11.37
CA GLU A 282 -7.41 -3.62 12.43
C GLU A 282 -8.21 -4.63 13.27
N PRO A 283 -8.29 -4.42 14.58
CA PRO A 283 -9.10 -5.28 15.45
C PRO A 283 -10.55 -5.40 14.96
N GLY A 284 -11.06 -6.64 14.89
CA GLY A 284 -12.43 -6.92 14.46
C GLY A 284 -12.64 -6.99 12.95
N ALA A 285 -11.69 -6.53 12.13
CA ALA A 285 -11.83 -6.55 10.67
C ALA A 285 -11.96 -7.97 10.09
N MET A 286 -11.33 -8.95 10.74
CA MET A 286 -11.32 -10.36 10.31
C MET A 286 -12.40 -11.24 10.98
N ASP A 287 -13.25 -10.70 11.85
CA ASP A 287 -14.19 -11.51 12.66
C ASP A 287 -15.13 -12.37 11.81
N LEU A 288 -15.74 -11.80 10.75
CA LEU A 288 -16.62 -12.55 9.84
C LEU A 288 -15.85 -13.61 9.05
N SER A 289 -14.59 -13.33 8.70
CA SER A 289 -13.72 -14.29 8.01
C SER A 289 -13.37 -15.45 8.91
N ILE A 290 -13.07 -15.19 10.19
CA ILE A 290 -12.80 -16.21 11.22
C ILE A 290 -14.05 -17.06 11.44
N ALA A 291 -15.20 -16.46 11.66
CA ALA A 291 -16.46 -17.18 11.87
C ALA A 291 -16.81 -18.07 10.66
N THR A 292 -16.63 -17.56 9.43
CA THR A 292 -16.83 -18.33 8.21
C THR A 292 -15.84 -19.49 8.12
N ALA A 293 -14.55 -19.26 8.38
CA ALA A 293 -13.51 -20.27 8.33
C ALA A 293 -13.70 -21.38 9.37
N GLU A 294 -14.17 -21.05 10.58
CA GLU A 294 -14.50 -22.05 11.59
C GLU A 294 -15.71 -22.90 11.19
N ARG A 295 -16.75 -22.29 10.60
CA ARG A 295 -17.95 -22.98 10.12
C ARG A 295 -17.64 -23.98 9.01
N VAL A 296 -16.78 -23.63 8.03
CA VAL A 296 -16.46 -24.49 6.88
C VAL A 296 -15.17 -25.30 7.07
N LYS A 297 -14.50 -25.17 8.22
CA LYS A 297 -13.20 -25.80 8.50
C LYS A 297 -12.14 -25.45 7.46
N ALA A 298 -12.07 -24.18 7.09
CA ALA A 298 -11.11 -23.73 6.08
C ALA A 298 -9.67 -23.91 6.56
N ASP A 299 -8.79 -24.30 5.64
CA ASP A 299 -7.34 -24.43 5.87
C ASP A 299 -6.63 -23.07 5.86
N VAL A 300 -7.09 -22.18 4.96
CA VAL A 300 -6.51 -20.85 4.75
C VAL A 300 -7.61 -19.81 4.56
N VAL A 301 -7.39 -18.61 5.11
CA VAL A 301 -8.22 -17.42 4.87
C VAL A 301 -7.38 -16.40 4.11
N LEU A 302 -7.95 -15.82 3.07
CA LEU A 302 -7.37 -14.77 2.24
C LEU A 302 -8.25 -13.52 2.34
N ALA A 303 -7.66 -12.37 2.65
CA ALA A 303 -8.41 -11.13 2.80
C ALA A 303 -7.71 -9.99 2.05
N ASN A 304 -8.41 -9.37 1.10
CA ASN A 304 -7.95 -8.14 0.48
C ASN A 304 -8.58 -6.90 1.14
N ASP A 305 -7.85 -5.79 1.10
CA ASP A 305 -8.38 -4.46 1.41
C ASP A 305 -9.26 -3.93 0.25
N PRO A 306 -9.98 -2.80 0.40
CA PRO A 306 -11.00 -2.39 -0.56
C PRO A 306 -10.54 -2.20 -2.01
N ASP A 307 -9.31 -1.77 -2.27
CA ASP A 307 -8.76 -1.64 -3.61
C ASP A 307 -7.89 -2.84 -4.03
N ALA A 308 -7.88 -3.89 -3.20
CA ALA A 308 -7.29 -5.20 -3.44
C ALA A 308 -5.78 -5.16 -3.81
N ASP A 309 -5.06 -4.15 -3.32
CA ASP A 309 -3.61 -4.09 -3.48
C ASP A 309 -2.87 -4.80 -2.32
N ARG A 310 -3.55 -5.12 -1.21
CA ARG A 310 -3.01 -5.83 -0.05
C ARG A 310 -3.63 -7.20 0.15
N LEU A 311 -2.92 -8.05 0.91
CA LEU A 311 -3.38 -9.38 1.29
C LEU A 311 -3.04 -9.70 2.74
N ALA A 312 -4.04 -10.01 3.56
CA ALA A 312 -3.85 -10.71 4.82
C ALA A 312 -4.12 -12.21 4.66
N VAL A 313 -3.39 -13.02 5.40
CA VAL A 313 -3.48 -14.47 5.36
C VAL A 313 -3.65 -15.03 6.77
N MET A 314 -4.64 -15.91 6.95
CA MET A 314 -4.69 -16.80 8.12
C MET A 314 -4.51 -18.24 7.68
N ALA A 315 -3.87 -19.04 8.49
CA ALA A 315 -3.68 -20.47 8.25
C ALA A 315 -3.85 -21.28 9.54
N ARG A 316 -4.23 -22.55 9.40
CA ARG A 316 -4.31 -23.45 10.56
C ARG A 316 -2.94 -24.01 10.90
N ASP A 317 -2.67 -24.05 12.19
CA ASP A 317 -1.53 -24.79 12.74
C ASP A 317 -1.83 -26.30 12.84
N ALA A 318 -0.84 -27.07 13.29
CA ALA A 318 -0.97 -28.52 13.45
C ALA A 318 -2.04 -28.92 14.49
N SER A 319 -2.45 -28.03 15.38
CA SER A 319 -3.55 -28.24 16.33
C SER A 319 -4.93 -27.92 15.73
N GLY A 320 -4.97 -27.37 14.51
CA GLY A 320 -6.19 -26.93 13.83
C GLY A 320 -6.64 -25.51 14.20
N LYS A 321 -5.84 -24.75 14.97
CA LYS A 321 -6.17 -23.37 15.34
C LYS A 321 -5.79 -22.39 14.22
N LEU A 322 -6.69 -21.48 13.85
CA LEU A 322 -6.41 -20.40 12.92
C LEU A 322 -5.47 -19.35 13.55
N ARG A 323 -4.48 -18.95 12.79
CA ARG A 323 -3.54 -17.87 13.16
C ARG A 323 -3.45 -16.84 12.03
N LEU A 324 -3.58 -15.56 12.37
CA LEU A 324 -3.26 -14.46 11.45
C LEU A 324 -1.74 -14.35 11.32
N LEU A 325 -1.25 -14.37 10.10
CA LEU A 325 0.16 -14.15 9.80
C LEU A 325 0.43 -12.65 9.71
N THR A 326 1.59 -12.23 10.19
CA THR A 326 2.07 -10.87 9.98
C THR A 326 2.47 -10.67 8.51
N GLY A 327 2.48 -9.40 8.06
CA GLY A 327 2.93 -9.09 6.71
C GLY A 327 4.36 -9.57 6.42
N ASN A 328 5.24 -9.55 7.43
CA ASN A 328 6.58 -10.10 7.33
C ASN A 328 6.58 -11.63 7.15
N GLU A 329 5.76 -12.36 7.89
CA GLU A 329 5.67 -13.83 7.77
C GLU A 329 5.15 -14.25 6.39
N VAL A 330 4.13 -13.56 5.86
CA VAL A 330 3.63 -13.82 4.49
C VAL A 330 4.70 -13.44 3.45
N GLY A 331 5.39 -12.30 3.64
CA GLY A 331 6.48 -11.88 2.78
C GLY A 331 7.61 -12.89 2.70
N VAL A 332 8.01 -13.45 3.84
CA VAL A 332 9.05 -14.48 3.95
C VAL A 332 8.60 -15.79 3.31
N LEU A 333 7.37 -16.23 3.55
CA LEU A 333 6.78 -17.42 2.92
C LEU A 333 6.79 -17.31 1.40
N LEU A 334 6.25 -16.22 0.85
CA LEU A 334 6.18 -15.98 -0.58
C LEU A 334 7.59 -15.84 -1.19
N GLY A 335 8.48 -15.07 -0.56
CA GLY A 335 9.85 -14.88 -1.04
C GLY A 335 10.62 -16.19 -1.12
N HIS A 336 10.58 -17.01 -0.07
CA HIS A 336 11.22 -18.32 -0.06
C HIS A 336 10.58 -19.28 -1.07
N TYR A 337 9.25 -19.30 -1.17
CA TYR A 337 8.52 -20.13 -2.13
C TYR A 337 8.90 -19.79 -3.57
N VAL A 338 8.92 -18.50 -3.92
CA VAL A 338 9.28 -18.04 -5.28
C VAL A 338 10.74 -18.35 -5.61
N LEU A 339 11.66 -18.19 -4.67
CA LEU A 339 13.08 -18.47 -4.88
C LEU A 339 13.38 -19.98 -5.00
N THR A 340 12.61 -20.85 -4.33
CA THR A 340 12.88 -22.28 -4.28
C THR A 340 12.06 -23.12 -5.25
N GLN A 341 10.81 -22.71 -5.54
CA GLN A 341 9.90 -23.46 -6.42
C GLN A 341 9.77 -22.83 -7.82
N GLY A 342 10.19 -21.58 -7.97
CA GLY A 342 10.17 -20.89 -9.25
C GLY A 342 11.19 -21.46 -10.25
N THR A 343 11.00 -21.11 -11.52
CA THR A 343 11.98 -21.43 -12.57
C THR A 343 13.33 -20.85 -12.19
N LYS A 344 14.40 -21.69 -12.24
CA LYS A 344 15.76 -21.26 -11.92
C LYS A 344 16.16 -20.09 -12.79
N ARG A 345 16.50 -18.98 -12.18
CA ARG A 345 16.93 -17.74 -12.83
C ARG A 345 18.41 -17.52 -12.57
N ALA A 346 19.08 -16.86 -13.53
CA ALA A 346 20.53 -16.64 -13.42
C ALA A 346 20.90 -15.69 -12.27
N ARG A 347 20.09 -14.65 -12.03
CA ARG A 347 20.32 -13.63 -11.00
C ARG A 347 18.96 -13.18 -10.41
N PRO A 348 18.30 -14.06 -9.61
CA PRO A 348 17.01 -13.70 -9.02
C PRO A 348 17.18 -12.52 -8.06
N HIS A 349 16.21 -11.61 -8.03
CA HIS A 349 16.25 -10.40 -7.22
C HIS A 349 14.98 -10.25 -6.41
N VAL A 350 15.14 -10.04 -5.11
CA VAL A 350 14.05 -9.77 -4.16
C VAL A 350 14.29 -8.43 -3.45
N VAL A 351 13.21 -7.71 -3.17
CA VAL A 351 13.29 -6.36 -2.58
C VAL A 351 12.29 -6.22 -1.44
N THR A 352 12.69 -5.57 -0.36
CA THR A 352 11.78 -5.20 0.73
C THR A 352 12.07 -3.79 1.25
N THR A 353 11.34 -3.34 2.28
CA THR A 353 11.55 -2.01 2.85
C THR A 353 12.47 -2.03 4.07
N ILE A 354 13.09 -0.88 4.35
CA ILE A 354 13.95 -0.67 5.53
C ILE A 354 13.25 -0.84 6.88
N VAL A 355 11.93 -1.05 6.90
CA VAL A 355 11.13 -1.29 8.12
C VAL A 355 10.53 -2.70 8.15
N SER A 356 10.63 -3.44 7.05
CA SER A 356 10.23 -4.85 6.97
C SER A 356 11.28 -5.76 7.62
N SER A 357 10.95 -7.05 7.80
CA SER A 357 11.88 -8.02 8.39
C SER A 357 13.14 -8.21 7.56
N THR A 358 14.27 -8.27 8.24
CA THR A 358 15.59 -8.60 7.65
C THR A 358 15.70 -10.08 7.23
N GLN A 359 14.73 -10.93 7.59
CA GLN A 359 14.74 -12.37 7.29
C GLN A 359 14.75 -12.67 5.78
N LEU A 360 14.10 -11.83 4.95
CA LEU A 360 14.19 -12.00 3.49
C LEU A 360 15.62 -11.85 2.98
N GLY A 361 16.42 -10.96 3.57
CA GLY A 361 17.85 -10.82 3.26
C GLY A 361 18.67 -12.05 3.63
N GLU A 362 18.36 -12.71 4.76
CA GLU A 362 19.00 -13.99 5.15
C GLU A 362 18.65 -15.11 4.15
N ILE A 363 17.38 -15.18 3.74
CA ILE A 363 16.91 -16.14 2.73
C ILE A 363 17.61 -15.89 1.39
N ALA A 364 17.64 -14.64 0.92
CA ALA A 364 18.26 -14.28 -0.33
C ALA A 364 19.75 -14.66 -0.36
N ARG A 365 20.49 -14.35 0.71
CA ARG A 365 21.89 -14.73 0.86
C ARG A 365 22.09 -16.25 0.84
N GLY A 366 21.23 -16.98 1.55
CA GLY A 366 21.31 -18.44 1.61
C GLY A 366 20.90 -19.16 0.32
N LEU A 367 20.26 -18.45 -0.61
CA LEU A 367 19.79 -18.98 -1.91
C LEU A 367 20.46 -18.29 -3.11
N ASP A 368 21.54 -17.54 -2.88
CA ASP A 368 22.31 -16.82 -3.92
C ASP A 368 21.43 -15.87 -4.79
N ALA A 369 20.53 -15.16 -4.13
CA ALA A 369 19.69 -14.16 -4.74
C ALA A 369 20.15 -12.74 -4.42
N ALA A 370 20.01 -11.81 -5.37
CA ALA A 370 20.20 -10.38 -5.14
C ALA A 370 19.12 -9.86 -4.19
N TYR A 371 19.51 -8.97 -3.29
CA TYR A 371 18.63 -8.39 -2.28
C TYR A 371 18.84 -6.89 -2.13
N ASP A 372 17.76 -6.15 -2.01
CA ASP A 372 17.79 -4.74 -1.65
C ASP A 372 16.77 -4.41 -0.55
N GLU A 373 17.14 -3.48 0.35
CA GLU A 373 16.22 -2.75 1.22
C GLU A 373 16.03 -1.34 0.66
N VAL A 374 14.76 -0.89 0.55
CA VAL A 374 14.42 0.43 0.04
C VAL A 374 13.56 1.21 1.04
N LEU A 375 13.34 2.50 0.79
CA LEU A 375 12.42 3.31 1.61
C LEU A 375 11.00 2.72 1.59
N THR A 376 10.21 3.04 2.62
CA THR A 376 8.80 2.66 2.69
C THR A 376 8.01 3.24 1.52
N GLY A 377 7.21 2.42 0.89
CA GLY A 377 6.40 2.73 -0.28
C GLY A 377 6.77 1.84 -1.46
N PHE A 378 5.78 1.10 -1.97
CA PHE A 378 6.00 0.08 -3.01
C PHE A 378 6.64 0.63 -4.30
N LYS A 379 6.43 1.92 -4.56
CA LYS A 379 7.12 2.66 -5.63
C LYS A 379 8.65 2.51 -5.60
N TRP A 380 9.24 2.46 -4.40
CA TRP A 380 10.68 2.29 -4.26
C TRP A 380 11.12 0.87 -4.59
N ILE A 381 10.30 -0.15 -4.20
CA ILE A 381 10.53 -1.55 -4.57
C ILE A 381 10.52 -1.68 -6.09
N ALA A 382 9.47 -1.18 -6.74
CA ALA A 382 9.32 -1.28 -8.19
C ALA A 382 10.44 -0.55 -8.96
N ASN A 383 10.76 0.69 -8.58
CA ASN A 383 11.81 1.45 -9.26
C ASN A 383 13.21 0.87 -9.01
N ARG A 384 13.52 0.34 -7.80
CA ARG A 384 14.77 -0.38 -7.52
C ARG A 384 14.89 -1.65 -8.36
N ALA A 385 13.79 -2.41 -8.49
CA ALA A 385 13.76 -3.59 -9.34
C ALA A 385 14.08 -3.27 -10.80
N LEU A 386 13.50 -2.21 -11.35
CA LEU A 386 13.76 -1.72 -12.70
C LEU A 386 15.22 -1.26 -12.87
N GLU A 387 15.72 -0.48 -11.93
CA GLU A 387 17.11 0.03 -11.93
C GLU A 387 18.13 -1.13 -11.95
N ARG A 388 17.97 -2.10 -11.06
CA ARG A 388 18.88 -3.26 -10.95
C ARG A 388 18.79 -4.16 -12.18
N THR A 389 17.58 -4.33 -12.73
CA THR A 389 17.41 -5.07 -13.99
C THR A 389 18.15 -4.38 -15.13
N ALA A 390 18.02 -3.06 -15.27
CA ALA A 390 18.65 -2.31 -16.35
C ALA A 390 20.19 -2.23 -16.21
N LYS A 391 20.71 -2.02 -14.98
CA LYS A 391 22.14 -1.82 -14.74
C LYS A 391 22.93 -3.12 -14.60
N GLU A 392 22.34 -4.14 -14.02
CA GLU A 392 23.05 -5.35 -13.59
C GLU A 392 22.47 -6.65 -14.17
N GLY A 393 21.38 -6.57 -14.94
CA GLY A 393 20.73 -7.75 -15.53
C GLY A 393 20.09 -8.67 -14.49
N THR A 394 19.73 -8.17 -13.29
CA THR A 394 18.99 -8.95 -12.29
C THR A 394 17.58 -9.24 -12.78
N GLN A 395 17.00 -10.32 -12.31
CA GLN A 395 15.63 -10.72 -12.65
C GLN A 395 14.77 -10.60 -11.40
N PHE A 396 13.99 -9.51 -11.30
CA PHE A 396 13.08 -9.32 -10.18
C PHE A 396 12.05 -10.45 -10.13
N VAL A 397 11.90 -11.07 -8.96
CA VAL A 397 10.98 -12.19 -8.75
C VAL A 397 9.96 -11.94 -7.67
N PHE A 398 10.29 -11.12 -6.66
CA PHE A 398 9.42 -10.86 -5.53
C PHE A 398 9.79 -9.56 -4.79
N GLY A 399 8.77 -8.85 -4.30
CA GLY A 399 8.95 -7.75 -3.37
C GLY A 399 7.79 -7.62 -2.40
N TYR A 400 8.07 -7.10 -1.19
CA TYR A 400 7.03 -6.89 -0.20
C TYR A 400 7.29 -5.73 0.76
N GLU A 401 6.19 -5.21 1.32
CA GLU A 401 6.13 -4.32 2.48
C GLU A 401 5.42 -5.04 3.63
N GLU A 402 5.88 -4.82 4.87
CA GLU A 402 5.31 -5.42 6.09
C GLU A 402 3.82 -5.09 6.28
N ALA A 403 3.37 -3.97 5.71
CA ALA A 403 1.97 -3.52 5.74
C ALA A 403 1.09 -4.28 4.71
N LEU A 404 1.22 -5.61 4.63
CA LEU A 404 0.44 -6.54 3.81
C LEU A 404 0.56 -6.32 2.29
N GLY A 405 1.61 -5.65 1.80
CA GLY A 405 1.81 -5.38 0.39
C GLY A 405 2.81 -6.34 -0.26
N TYR A 406 2.41 -7.05 -1.32
CA TYR A 406 3.26 -8.02 -2.02
C TYR A 406 3.12 -7.89 -3.51
N THR A 407 4.19 -8.20 -4.26
CA THR A 407 4.12 -8.49 -5.68
C THR A 407 5.00 -9.69 -6.02
N VAL A 408 4.46 -10.58 -6.86
CA VAL A 408 5.18 -11.74 -7.40
C VAL A 408 5.41 -11.50 -8.88
N GLY A 409 6.68 -11.62 -9.31
CA GLY A 409 7.04 -11.42 -10.70
C GLY A 409 6.88 -9.98 -11.17
N THR A 410 6.56 -9.78 -12.44
CA THR A 410 6.58 -8.47 -13.10
C THR A 410 5.26 -8.09 -13.80
N ALA A 411 4.18 -8.83 -13.53
CA ALA A 411 2.86 -8.55 -14.12
C ALA A 411 2.36 -7.16 -13.73
N THR A 412 2.54 -6.79 -12.46
CA THR A 412 2.29 -5.45 -11.95
C THR A 412 3.57 -4.86 -11.35
N ARG A 413 3.66 -3.53 -11.29
CA ARG A 413 4.78 -2.81 -10.65
C ARG A 413 4.31 -2.01 -9.44
N ASP A 414 3.34 -2.55 -8.77
CA ASP A 414 2.83 -2.14 -7.46
C ASP A 414 2.42 -3.40 -6.69
N LYS A 415 1.91 -3.24 -5.48
CA LYS A 415 1.30 -4.31 -4.70
C LYS A 415 0.15 -4.95 -5.49
N ASP A 416 0.08 -6.25 -5.46
CA ASP A 416 -0.96 -7.04 -6.10
C ASP A 416 -1.53 -8.07 -5.12
N GLY A 417 -2.56 -7.65 -4.39
CA GLY A 417 -3.21 -8.51 -3.39
C GLY A 417 -3.97 -9.68 -4.01
N VAL A 418 -4.47 -9.54 -5.24
CA VAL A 418 -5.17 -10.63 -5.96
C VAL A 418 -4.16 -11.67 -6.46
N GLY A 419 -3.08 -11.22 -7.10
CA GLY A 419 -2.00 -12.10 -7.54
C GLY A 419 -1.31 -12.81 -6.37
N ALA A 420 -1.07 -12.08 -5.27
CA ALA A 420 -0.51 -12.65 -4.05
C ALA A 420 -1.45 -13.71 -3.42
N ALA A 421 -2.77 -13.46 -3.39
CA ALA A 421 -3.75 -14.43 -2.88
C ALA A 421 -3.72 -15.73 -3.68
N LEU A 422 -3.63 -15.63 -5.00
CA LEU A 422 -3.50 -16.78 -5.89
C LEU A 422 -2.22 -17.58 -5.64
N VAL A 423 -1.07 -16.89 -5.46
CA VAL A 423 0.21 -17.56 -5.17
C VAL A 423 0.24 -18.18 -3.77
N VAL A 424 -0.43 -17.56 -2.77
CA VAL A 424 -0.61 -18.18 -1.44
C VAL A 424 -1.45 -19.45 -1.54
N ALA A 425 -2.54 -19.46 -2.32
CA ALA A 425 -3.35 -20.67 -2.54
C ALA A 425 -2.53 -21.77 -3.25
N ASP A 426 -1.73 -21.41 -4.25
CA ASP A 426 -0.82 -22.32 -4.96
C ASP A 426 0.25 -22.90 -4.01
N MET A 427 0.85 -22.07 -3.15
CA MET A 427 1.79 -22.49 -2.10
C MET A 427 1.12 -23.40 -1.07
N ALA A 428 -0.10 -23.09 -0.63
CA ALA A 428 -0.84 -23.94 0.32
C ALA A 428 -1.15 -25.32 -0.27
N SER A 429 -1.52 -25.38 -1.56
CA SER A 429 -1.69 -26.65 -2.28
C SER A 429 -0.39 -27.45 -2.36
N TRP A 430 0.73 -26.77 -2.62
CA TRP A 430 2.07 -27.39 -2.60
C TRP A 430 2.46 -27.91 -1.21
N CYS A 431 2.17 -27.16 -0.14
CA CYS A 431 2.38 -27.61 1.24
C CYS A 431 1.55 -28.86 1.54
N GLN A 432 0.27 -28.85 1.18
CA GLN A 432 -0.64 -29.99 1.38
C GLN A 432 -0.11 -31.25 0.67
N ALA A 433 0.36 -31.12 -0.57
CA ALA A 433 0.94 -32.25 -1.33
C ALA A 433 2.22 -32.82 -0.71
N ARG A 434 2.92 -32.05 0.13
CA ARG A 434 4.09 -32.49 0.92
C ARG A 434 3.73 -33.02 2.30
N GLY A 435 2.46 -33.05 2.65
CA GLY A 435 2.00 -33.47 3.99
C GLY A 435 2.29 -32.45 5.09
N THR A 436 2.44 -31.16 4.73
CA THR A 436 2.67 -30.06 5.68
C THR A 436 1.60 -28.96 5.54
N THR A 437 1.60 -28.01 6.47
CA THR A 437 0.72 -26.83 6.42
C THR A 437 1.52 -25.59 6.03
N VAL A 438 0.84 -24.48 5.73
CA VAL A 438 1.50 -23.16 5.50
C VAL A 438 2.34 -22.76 6.72
N LEU A 439 1.83 -22.99 7.94
CA LEU A 439 2.58 -22.70 9.16
C LEU A 439 3.74 -23.67 9.39
N GLY A 440 3.57 -24.95 9.04
CA GLY A 440 4.69 -25.93 9.05
C GLY A 440 5.80 -25.53 8.10
N TYR A 441 5.46 -25.01 6.92
CA TYR A 441 6.45 -24.48 5.98
C TYR A 441 7.15 -23.23 6.51
N LEU A 442 6.41 -22.33 7.18
CA LEU A 442 7.02 -21.19 7.86
C LEU A 442 8.03 -21.64 8.94
N GLU A 443 7.70 -22.69 9.70
CA GLU A 443 8.62 -23.28 10.69
C GLU A 443 9.88 -23.82 10.04
N GLU A 444 9.80 -24.49 8.88
CA GLU A 444 10.97 -24.98 8.13
C GLU A 444 11.90 -23.79 7.78
N ILE A 445 11.33 -22.69 7.29
CA ILE A 445 12.07 -21.46 6.96
C ILE A 445 12.73 -20.86 8.21
N GLN A 446 11.98 -20.74 9.30
CA GLN A 446 12.47 -20.15 10.56
C GLN A 446 13.59 -20.96 11.21
N ARG A 447 13.54 -22.28 11.09
CA ARG A 447 14.64 -23.14 11.55
C ARG A 447 15.92 -22.97 10.74
N ARG A 448 15.79 -22.75 9.44
CA ARG A 448 16.92 -22.62 8.52
C ARG A 448 17.56 -21.24 8.54
N PHE A 449 16.74 -20.19 8.59
CA PHE A 449 17.19 -18.80 8.39
C PHE A 449 17.04 -17.92 9.65
N GLY A 450 16.69 -18.52 10.80
CA GLY A 450 16.44 -17.82 12.05
C GLY A 450 14.98 -17.43 12.22
N LEU A 451 14.54 -17.37 13.47
CA LEU A 451 13.23 -16.90 13.87
C LEU A 451 13.28 -15.38 14.08
N HIS A 452 12.57 -14.64 13.24
CA HIS A 452 12.42 -13.20 13.37
C HIS A 452 11.04 -12.89 13.94
N VAL A 453 10.98 -12.12 15.02
CA VAL A 453 9.77 -11.59 15.61
C VAL A 453 9.82 -10.07 15.55
N GLY A 454 8.72 -9.43 15.19
CA GLY A 454 8.67 -7.98 15.05
C GLY A 454 7.39 -7.39 15.62
N ALA A 455 7.44 -6.11 15.95
CA ALA A 455 6.28 -5.34 16.37
C ALA A 455 6.41 -3.88 15.92
N GLN A 456 5.27 -3.21 15.76
CA GLN A 456 5.20 -1.79 15.52
C GLN A 456 4.52 -1.10 16.70
N ARG A 457 5.00 0.10 17.08
CA ARG A 457 4.35 0.98 18.03
C ARG A 457 4.15 2.35 17.37
N ASN A 458 2.92 2.85 17.46
CA ASN A 458 2.55 4.17 16.95
C ASN A 458 2.33 5.09 18.14
N VAL A 459 2.98 6.25 18.14
CA VAL A 459 2.77 7.29 19.15
C VAL A 459 2.25 8.53 18.44
N THR A 460 1.00 8.89 18.74
CA THR A 460 0.36 10.12 18.22
C THR A 460 0.50 11.22 19.27
N LEU A 461 1.07 12.35 18.85
CA LEU A 461 1.27 13.52 19.69
C LEU A 461 0.54 14.70 19.03
N PRO A 462 -0.69 15.03 19.46
CA PRO A 462 -1.55 15.97 18.75
C PRO A 462 -1.02 17.42 18.79
N GLY A 463 -1.33 18.16 17.73
CA GLY A 463 -1.07 19.60 17.63
C GLY A 463 0.38 19.95 17.28
N ALA A 464 0.65 21.26 17.20
CA ALA A 464 1.98 21.81 16.85
C ALA A 464 3.07 21.43 17.88
N ALA A 465 2.72 21.36 19.17
CA ALA A 465 3.62 20.91 20.23
C ALA A 465 4.03 19.45 20.01
N GLY A 466 3.10 18.58 19.62
CA GLY A 466 3.39 17.18 19.31
C GLY A 466 4.35 17.03 18.12
N ALA A 467 4.15 17.78 17.05
CA ALA A 467 5.06 17.80 15.92
C ALA A 467 6.48 18.29 16.31
N GLN A 468 6.57 19.26 17.22
CA GLN A 468 7.85 19.73 17.76
C GLN A 468 8.53 18.65 18.59
N THR A 469 7.79 17.96 19.45
CA THR A 469 8.30 16.82 20.26
C THR A 469 8.84 15.71 19.36
N ILE A 470 8.13 15.35 18.29
CA ILE A 470 8.61 14.33 17.33
C ILE A 470 9.93 14.77 16.68
N ARG A 471 10.05 16.04 16.28
CA ARG A 471 11.33 16.57 15.74
C ARG A 471 12.43 16.49 16.78
N ALA A 472 12.16 16.86 18.03
CA ALA A 472 13.14 16.80 19.12
C ALA A 472 13.62 15.36 19.37
N ILE A 473 12.71 14.39 19.40
CA ILE A 473 13.04 12.95 19.53
C ILE A 473 14.00 12.53 18.41
N MET A 474 13.67 12.83 17.16
CA MET A 474 14.52 12.45 16.02
C MET A 474 15.90 13.09 16.08
N GLN A 475 15.98 14.38 16.44
CA GLN A 475 17.25 15.10 16.59
C GLN A 475 18.09 14.52 17.74
N ALA A 476 17.49 14.23 18.88
CA ALA A 476 18.18 13.68 20.04
C ALA A 476 18.77 12.28 19.74
N PHE A 477 18.05 11.43 19.02
CA PHE A 477 18.55 10.12 18.62
C PHE A 477 19.68 10.20 17.57
N ARG A 478 19.69 11.22 16.72
CA ARG A 478 20.78 11.48 15.78
C ARG A 478 22.02 12.07 16.46
N ALA A 479 21.82 13.03 17.34
CA ALA A 479 22.92 13.70 18.05
C ALA A 479 23.65 12.79 19.03
N SER A 480 22.90 11.90 19.70
CA SER A 480 23.42 10.97 20.71
C SER A 480 22.79 9.59 20.56
N PRO A 481 23.21 8.80 19.56
CA PRO A 481 22.72 7.43 19.39
C PRO A 481 22.98 6.59 20.66
N PRO A 482 22.02 5.72 21.08
CA PRO A 482 22.24 4.86 22.24
C PRO A 482 23.34 3.81 21.93
N ALA A 483 24.24 3.60 22.87
CA ALA A 483 25.25 2.51 22.75
C ALA A 483 24.62 1.12 22.96
N ASN A 484 23.50 1.06 23.67
CA ASN A 484 22.71 -0.17 23.88
C ASN A 484 21.22 0.19 24.05
N ILE A 485 20.34 -0.78 23.81
CA ILE A 485 18.90 -0.68 24.03
C ILE A 485 18.46 -1.93 24.79
N GLY A 486 17.96 -1.75 26.02
CA GLY A 486 17.55 -2.87 26.86
C GLY A 486 18.67 -3.88 27.15
N GLY A 487 19.91 -3.39 27.29
CA GLY A 487 21.08 -4.25 27.51
C GLY A 487 21.68 -4.87 26.22
N THR A 488 21.04 -4.72 25.07
CA THR A 488 21.56 -5.22 23.78
C THR A 488 22.39 -4.12 23.10
N PRO A 489 23.68 -4.37 22.78
CA PRO A 489 24.56 -3.41 22.12
C PRO A 489 24.02 -2.97 20.74
N VAL A 490 24.17 -1.69 20.42
CA VAL A 490 23.94 -1.13 19.09
C VAL A 490 25.25 -1.26 18.30
N THR A 491 25.21 -2.05 17.22
CA THR A 491 26.40 -2.33 16.38
C THR A 491 26.54 -1.39 15.20
N ALA A 492 25.43 -0.79 14.74
CA ALA A 492 25.44 0.23 13.70
C ALA A 492 24.24 1.17 13.82
N VAL A 493 24.45 2.40 13.37
CA VAL A 493 23.39 3.42 13.23
C VAL A 493 23.27 3.77 11.76
N ARG A 494 22.06 3.67 11.21
CA ARG A 494 21.76 4.06 9.83
C ARG A 494 20.87 5.29 9.85
N ASP A 495 21.38 6.41 9.38
CA ASP A 495 20.62 7.65 9.25
C ASP A 495 20.29 7.94 7.79
N TYR A 496 19.04 7.72 7.45
CA TYR A 496 18.58 7.89 6.07
C TYR A 496 18.35 9.36 5.66
N GLU A 497 18.44 10.32 6.59
CA GLU A 497 18.31 11.75 6.26
C GLU A 497 19.38 12.21 5.27
N LYS A 498 20.52 11.54 5.24
CA LYS A 498 21.63 11.82 4.32
C LYS A 498 21.69 10.92 3.08
N GLY A 499 20.68 10.06 2.87
CA GLY A 499 20.67 9.13 1.75
C GLY A 499 21.53 7.89 1.96
N GLU A 500 21.37 7.21 3.08
CA GLU A 500 22.08 5.97 3.43
C GLU A 500 21.90 4.87 2.38
N GLY A 501 22.99 4.18 2.02
CA GLY A 501 22.95 3.04 1.10
C GLY A 501 22.53 3.38 -0.34
N GLY A 502 22.68 4.64 -0.76
CA GLY A 502 22.26 5.10 -2.09
C GLY A 502 20.75 5.33 -2.22
N LEU A 503 20.01 5.30 -1.11
CA LEU A 503 18.60 5.67 -1.07
C LEU A 503 18.42 7.19 -1.03
N PRO A 504 17.30 7.72 -1.54
CA PRO A 504 16.98 9.14 -1.37
C PRO A 504 16.92 9.55 0.10
N PRO A 505 17.18 10.83 0.44
CA PRO A 505 17.03 11.35 1.79
C PRO A 505 15.62 11.06 2.36
N SER A 506 15.59 10.58 3.60
CA SER A 506 14.33 10.28 4.31
C SER A 506 14.50 10.45 5.81
N ASN A 507 13.53 11.02 6.48
CA ASN A 507 13.58 11.22 7.92
C ASN A 507 13.35 9.90 8.69
N VAL A 508 14.34 9.00 8.59
CA VAL A 508 14.34 7.68 9.25
C VAL A 508 15.69 7.45 9.92
N VAL A 509 15.68 6.87 11.11
CA VAL A 509 16.88 6.38 11.82
C VAL A 509 16.68 4.93 12.21
N ALA A 510 17.67 4.09 11.99
CA ALA A 510 17.64 2.69 12.40
C ALA A 510 18.88 2.33 13.23
N PHE A 511 18.66 1.60 14.32
CA PHE A 511 19.67 1.01 15.20
C PHE A 511 19.74 -0.48 14.94
N VAL A 512 20.86 -0.94 14.40
CA VAL A 512 21.15 -2.37 14.23
C VAL A 512 21.69 -2.90 15.54
N LEU A 513 21.13 -3.97 16.05
CA LEU A 513 21.46 -4.55 17.34
C LEU A 513 22.35 -5.78 17.17
N GLU A 514 23.15 -6.07 18.19
CA GLU A 514 23.89 -7.33 18.28
C GLU A 514 22.93 -8.52 18.16
N GLY A 515 23.32 -9.56 17.43
CA GLY A 515 22.46 -10.71 17.15
C GLY A 515 21.50 -10.51 15.98
N GLY A 516 21.48 -9.33 15.32
CA GLY A 516 20.74 -9.10 14.07
C GLY A 516 19.34 -8.48 14.25
N GLY A 517 18.99 -8.04 15.46
CA GLY A 517 17.77 -7.24 15.70
C GLY A 517 17.89 -5.81 15.19
N ARG A 518 16.75 -5.10 15.11
CA ARG A 518 16.71 -3.72 14.63
C ARG A 518 15.61 -2.92 15.33
N VAL A 519 15.88 -1.64 15.61
CA VAL A 519 14.87 -0.63 16.01
C VAL A 519 14.91 0.50 15.02
N THR A 520 13.77 0.81 14.37
CA THR A 520 13.69 1.86 13.34
C THR A 520 12.64 2.90 13.75
N LEU A 521 13.00 4.17 13.65
CA LEU A 521 12.15 5.32 13.95
C LEU A 521 11.78 6.03 12.65
N ARG A 522 10.50 6.30 12.46
CA ARG A 522 9.99 7.02 11.29
C ARG A 522 8.82 7.92 11.68
N PRO A 523 8.96 9.24 11.61
CA PRO A 523 7.82 10.15 11.69
C PRO A 523 6.86 9.97 10.51
N SER A 524 5.57 10.21 10.75
CA SER A 524 4.60 10.35 9.66
C SER A 524 4.83 11.67 8.92
N GLY A 525 4.71 11.67 7.59
CA GLY A 525 4.77 12.89 6.79
C GLY A 525 3.51 13.75 6.86
N THR A 526 2.36 13.15 7.22
CA THR A 526 1.04 13.81 7.14
C THR A 526 0.33 13.97 8.48
N GLU A 527 0.78 13.29 9.53
CA GLU A 527 0.14 13.28 10.85
C GLU A 527 1.19 13.52 11.94
N PRO A 528 0.84 14.14 13.08
CA PRO A 528 1.73 14.28 14.23
C PRO A 528 1.89 12.94 14.95
N LYS A 529 2.52 12.00 14.29
CA LYS A 529 2.68 10.59 14.67
C LYS A 529 4.09 10.12 14.37
N ILE A 530 4.69 9.40 15.30
CA ILE A 530 5.94 8.68 15.07
C ILE A 530 5.69 7.17 15.19
N LYS A 531 6.29 6.43 14.28
CA LYS A 531 6.24 4.97 14.23
C LYS A 531 7.58 4.40 14.65
N TYR A 532 7.55 3.45 15.55
CA TYR A 532 8.70 2.65 15.96
C TYR A 532 8.50 1.22 15.48
N TYR A 533 9.47 0.70 14.75
CA TYR A 533 9.50 -0.67 14.27
C TYR A 533 10.58 -1.41 15.03
N PHE A 534 10.24 -2.57 15.55
CA PHE A 534 11.12 -3.42 16.34
C PHE A 534 11.24 -4.79 15.68
N GLU A 535 12.43 -5.30 15.59
CA GLU A 535 12.71 -6.67 15.19
C GLU A 535 13.74 -7.29 16.13
N HIS A 536 13.47 -8.53 16.56
CA HIS A 536 14.41 -9.37 17.27
C HIS A 536 14.61 -10.67 16.50
N LYS A 537 15.88 -11.08 16.30
CA LYS A 537 16.26 -12.34 15.70
C LYS A 537 16.64 -13.34 16.80
N GLU A 538 16.07 -14.53 16.75
CA GLU A 538 16.39 -15.64 17.63
C GLU A 538 16.85 -16.85 16.79
N THR A 539 17.87 -17.55 17.26
CA THR A 539 18.32 -18.80 16.64
C THR A 539 17.82 -19.95 17.51
N PRO A 540 16.86 -20.77 17.05
CA PRO A 540 16.42 -21.94 17.78
C PRO A 540 17.60 -22.91 17.97
N ALA A 541 17.71 -23.48 19.17
CA ALA A 541 18.72 -24.51 19.43
C ALA A 541 18.43 -25.81 18.65
N PRO A 542 19.44 -26.64 18.32
CA PRO A 542 19.20 -27.92 17.69
C PRO A 542 18.23 -28.78 18.51
N GLY A 543 17.13 -29.23 17.87
CA GLY A 543 16.10 -30.07 18.53
C GLY A 543 15.11 -29.28 19.41
N GLU A 544 15.27 -27.97 19.60
CA GLU A 544 14.34 -27.16 20.37
C GLU A 544 12.98 -27.04 19.65
N PRO A 545 11.83 -27.22 20.37
CA PRO A 545 10.54 -26.94 19.82
C PRO A 545 10.40 -25.44 19.46
N LEU A 546 10.00 -25.12 18.23
CA LEU A 546 9.92 -23.73 17.76
C LEU A 546 9.00 -22.84 18.59
N PRO A 547 7.87 -23.34 19.16
CA PRO A 547 7.05 -22.53 20.07
C PRO A 547 7.81 -22.02 21.30
N GLN A 548 8.76 -22.79 21.84
CA GLN A 548 9.59 -22.35 22.98
C GLN A 548 10.57 -21.25 22.55
N ALA A 549 11.24 -21.43 21.41
CA ALA A 549 12.11 -20.40 20.86
C ALA A 549 11.33 -19.11 20.55
N ARG A 550 10.10 -19.23 20.03
CA ARG A 550 9.20 -18.09 19.76
C ARG A 550 8.81 -17.37 21.05
N GLN A 551 8.42 -18.07 22.08
CA GLN A 551 8.07 -17.47 23.38
C GLN A 551 9.26 -16.69 23.96
N ARG A 552 10.47 -17.24 23.86
CA ARG A 552 11.70 -16.57 24.30
C ARG A 552 11.99 -15.32 23.46
N ALA A 553 11.82 -15.41 22.13
CA ALA A 553 12.01 -14.29 21.22
C ALA A 553 11.01 -13.16 21.47
N GLU A 554 9.74 -13.49 21.68
CA GLU A 554 8.67 -12.53 22.00
C GLU A 554 8.91 -11.85 23.35
N ALA A 555 9.38 -12.56 24.36
CA ALA A 555 9.75 -11.98 25.66
C ALA A 555 10.92 -10.98 25.52
N LYS A 556 11.96 -11.32 24.74
CA LYS A 556 13.07 -10.40 24.47
C LYS A 556 12.61 -9.17 23.66
N LEU A 557 11.73 -9.38 22.66
CA LEU A 557 11.15 -8.28 21.89
C LEU A 557 10.34 -7.33 22.78
N ALA A 558 9.54 -7.86 23.71
CA ALA A 558 8.77 -7.05 24.65
C ALA A 558 9.70 -6.20 25.55
N ALA A 559 10.74 -6.79 26.11
CA ALA A 559 11.73 -6.08 26.92
C ALA A 559 12.47 -4.99 26.10
N LEU A 560 12.81 -5.26 24.84
CA LEU A 560 13.40 -4.29 23.93
C LEU A 560 12.46 -3.09 23.66
N ILE A 561 11.18 -3.37 23.44
CA ILE A 561 10.16 -2.33 23.23
C ILE A 561 10.04 -1.43 24.46
N ASP A 562 9.89 -2.02 25.65
CA ASP A 562 9.72 -1.27 26.90
C ASP A 562 10.94 -0.38 27.18
N ALA A 563 12.15 -0.93 27.05
CA ALA A 563 13.38 -0.18 27.24
C ALA A 563 13.52 0.99 26.23
N PHE A 564 13.17 0.74 24.97
CA PHE A 564 13.26 1.78 23.95
C PHE A 564 12.21 2.89 24.15
N LEU A 565 10.98 2.56 24.54
CA LEU A 565 9.93 3.56 24.79
C LEU A 565 10.28 4.47 25.99
N VAL A 566 10.99 3.97 27.00
CA VAL A 566 11.56 4.80 28.09
C VAL A 566 12.58 5.77 27.50
N LEU A 567 13.56 5.29 26.73
CA LEU A 567 14.57 6.14 26.08
C LEU A 567 13.95 7.21 25.18
N ALA A 568 12.90 6.84 24.41
CA ALA A 568 12.23 7.79 23.52
C ALA A 568 11.45 8.86 24.31
N ARG A 569 10.84 8.51 25.43
CA ARG A 569 10.14 9.44 26.32
C ARG A 569 11.12 10.44 26.93
N ASP A 570 12.23 9.96 27.47
CA ASP A 570 13.24 10.81 28.12
C ASP A 570 13.83 11.84 27.15
N ARG A 571 14.02 11.44 25.87
CA ARG A 571 14.55 12.29 24.80
C ARG A 571 13.52 13.25 24.19
N GLY A 572 12.23 12.99 24.37
CA GLY A 572 11.13 13.85 23.91
C GLY A 572 10.73 14.93 24.93
N GLN A 573 11.29 14.93 26.12
CA GLN A 573 11.03 15.98 27.09
C GLN A 573 11.79 17.24 26.67
N PRO A 574 11.16 18.44 26.73
CA PRO A 574 11.91 19.68 26.56
C PRO A 574 12.96 19.78 27.67
N ALA A 575 14.18 20.19 27.29
CA ALA A 575 15.30 20.43 28.17
C ALA A 575 14.97 21.58 29.15
#